data_e08fcaf9a8d5c688af32d677e73fdb42
#
_entry.id   e08fcaf9a8d5c688af32d677e73fdb42
#
_cell.length_a   1.000
_cell.length_b   1.000
_cell.length_c   1.000
_cell.angle_alpha   90.00
_cell.angle_beta   90.00
_cell.angle_gamma   90.00
#
_symmetry.space_group_name_H-M   'P 1'
#
loop_
_entity.id
_entity.type
_entity.pdbx_description
1 polymer ?
#
loop_
_entity_poly.entity_id
_entity_poly.type
_entity_poly.pdbx_seq_one_letter_code
_entity_poly.pdbx_strand_id
1 'polypeptide(L)'
;MGKQNPVSTVLKIEGMTCSHCDKSVEATLKKIEGVVEAKSDYREGKAEVKYIERKTGVQGIIDTFNKLGHYRASLAEAEKKLEEEQVVPFFTAKYKEDFDLIVLGGGSAAFAAAIRASELGAKVAIAEENVIGGTCLNRGCVPSKFLIKAAELYHMPKRNGYNGVEIHQGKVDFAKLISQKDIMLDEFRQMKYWDVLEAYPDITFLHEKAYFVSKKEVRIGDKNYRSERFIIATGSSPWIPPIEGINQVDYLTSTTALELKELPKSIIVLGGSVVGLEFAQMYAHFGSKVTVLEVLPRLLPGEEEEISEALRGYLEEEGIEIYTEANVLSASSNGRNKKIIAEIKGKRVEFEGEALLVATGRRPNTLRLGLEKVGVKVDKKGGVIVDDKMRTSASHVWAAGDVVSGVPMLVTTAARAGSIAAENALTGSNKKMDYLSVPYAVFTTPEVAGVGLGEKEARDRGYRVKVGYLDFKHVPKAVIIRDTRGLMKMTVEEETNRILGVRMVAPEAADIIQKASLFVKYRMTIEDVLDTIDVYPTLSESIKLCAQTFEKDVTKLSCCAD
;
A
#
# COMPACT_ATOMS: atom_id res chain seq x y z
N MET A 1 -50.77 -34.81 -31.43
CA MET A 1 -49.65 -33.84 -31.35
C MET A 1 -49.44 -33.54 -29.89
N GLY A 2 -48.43 -34.16 -29.29
CA GLY A 2 -48.15 -34.00 -27.83
C GLY A 2 -47.75 -32.57 -27.50
N LYS A 3 -48.36 -31.96 -26.47
CA LYS A 3 -47.94 -30.69 -25.89
C LYS A 3 -46.54 -30.88 -25.32
N GLN A 4 -45.55 -30.22 -25.90
CA GLN A 4 -44.20 -30.19 -25.34
C GLN A 4 -44.15 -29.17 -24.18
N ASN A 5 -43.69 -29.59 -23.01
CA ASN A 5 -43.47 -28.71 -21.89
C ASN A 5 -42.24 -27.80 -22.18
N PRO A 6 -42.33 -26.51 -21.93
CA PRO A 6 -41.18 -25.61 -22.06
C PRO A 6 -40.10 -25.95 -21.05
N VAL A 7 -38.83 -25.82 -21.46
CA VAL A 7 -37.63 -25.96 -20.61
C VAL A 7 -37.24 -24.60 -20.11
N SER A 8 -36.68 -24.52 -18.89
CA SER A 8 -36.23 -23.26 -18.28
C SER A 8 -34.71 -23.20 -18.24
N THR A 9 -34.14 -22.03 -18.49
CA THR A 9 -32.72 -21.73 -18.30
C THR A 9 -32.53 -20.33 -17.70
N VAL A 10 -31.38 -20.10 -17.04
CA VAL A 10 -31.02 -18.79 -16.52
C VAL A 10 -29.86 -18.25 -17.34
N LEU A 11 -30.01 -17.04 -17.85
CA LEU A 11 -28.99 -16.32 -18.58
C LEU A 11 -28.43 -15.20 -17.70
N LYS A 12 -27.11 -14.99 -17.71
CA LYS A 12 -26.47 -13.79 -17.22
C LYS A 12 -26.63 -12.69 -18.28
N ILE A 13 -27.05 -11.50 -17.86
CA ILE A 13 -27.27 -10.37 -18.75
C ILE A 13 -26.41 -9.21 -18.29
N GLU A 14 -25.44 -8.83 -19.09
CA GLU A 14 -24.58 -7.68 -18.86
C GLU A 14 -25.17 -6.40 -19.45
N GLY A 15 -24.96 -5.27 -18.76
CA GLY A 15 -25.40 -3.94 -19.19
C GLY A 15 -26.71 -3.46 -18.57
N MET A 16 -27.39 -4.25 -17.73
CA MET A 16 -28.57 -3.79 -16.98
C MET A 16 -28.18 -2.91 -15.81
N THR A 17 -28.82 -1.73 -15.69
CA THR A 17 -28.49 -0.75 -14.64
C THR A 17 -29.70 -0.24 -13.87
N CYS A 18 -30.91 -0.53 -14.30
CA CYS A 18 -32.16 -0.07 -13.68
C CYS A 18 -33.35 -0.95 -14.01
N SER A 19 -34.46 -0.78 -13.29
CA SER A 19 -35.72 -1.54 -13.51
C SER A 19 -36.36 -1.35 -14.91
N HIS A 20 -35.98 -0.32 -15.65
CA HIS A 20 -36.42 -0.14 -17.04
C HIS A 20 -35.69 -1.11 -17.98
N CYS A 21 -34.46 -1.50 -17.60
CA CYS A 21 -33.67 -2.50 -18.32
C CYS A 21 -34.36 -3.88 -18.29
N ASP A 22 -35.00 -4.26 -17.16
CA ASP A 22 -35.74 -5.52 -17.03
C ASP A 22 -36.79 -5.64 -18.12
N LYS A 23 -37.66 -4.62 -18.28
CA LYS A 23 -38.71 -4.60 -19.29
C LYS A 23 -38.16 -4.70 -20.72
N SER A 24 -37.01 -4.07 -20.96
CA SER A 24 -36.34 -4.08 -22.27
C SER A 24 -35.77 -5.47 -22.60
N VAL A 25 -35.10 -6.09 -21.63
CA VAL A 25 -34.51 -7.43 -21.74
C VAL A 25 -35.61 -8.47 -21.94
N GLU A 26 -36.68 -8.46 -21.12
CA GLU A 26 -37.80 -9.37 -21.24
C GLU A 26 -38.53 -9.25 -22.60
N ALA A 27 -38.74 -8.00 -23.05
CA ALA A 27 -39.37 -7.76 -24.35
C ALA A 27 -38.49 -8.25 -25.52
N THR A 28 -37.18 -8.14 -25.41
CA THR A 28 -36.23 -8.60 -26.42
C THR A 28 -36.17 -10.13 -26.46
N LEU A 29 -36.09 -10.79 -25.29
CA LEU A 29 -36.09 -12.25 -25.20
C LEU A 29 -37.39 -12.86 -25.74
N LYS A 30 -38.55 -12.26 -25.45
CA LYS A 30 -39.88 -12.73 -25.94
C LYS A 30 -40.08 -12.61 -27.45
N LYS A 31 -39.23 -11.83 -28.16
CA LYS A 31 -39.24 -11.74 -29.63
C LYS A 31 -38.50 -12.89 -30.30
N ILE A 32 -37.75 -13.67 -29.56
CA ILE A 32 -36.96 -14.79 -30.09
C ILE A 32 -37.89 -15.98 -30.30
N GLU A 33 -37.91 -16.55 -31.50
CA GLU A 33 -38.74 -17.69 -31.82
C GLU A 33 -38.45 -18.87 -30.89
N GLY A 34 -39.50 -19.43 -30.29
CA GLY A 34 -39.37 -20.54 -29.34
C GLY A 34 -39.31 -20.12 -27.87
N VAL A 35 -39.06 -18.87 -27.55
CA VAL A 35 -39.15 -18.34 -26.17
C VAL A 35 -40.62 -18.15 -25.82
N VAL A 36 -41.04 -18.72 -24.69
CA VAL A 36 -42.41 -18.69 -24.18
C VAL A 36 -42.59 -17.65 -23.08
N GLU A 37 -41.62 -17.55 -22.21
CA GLU A 37 -41.64 -16.63 -21.08
C GLU A 37 -40.21 -16.16 -20.78
N ALA A 38 -40.06 -14.91 -20.38
CA ALA A 38 -38.79 -14.36 -19.88
C ALA A 38 -39.08 -13.41 -18.73
N LYS A 39 -38.28 -13.52 -17.66
CA LYS A 39 -38.30 -12.65 -16.48
C LYS A 39 -36.88 -12.27 -16.13
N SER A 40 -36.60 -11.00 -15.98
CA SER A 40 -35.25 -10.51 -15.64
C SER A 40 -35.22 -9.74 -14.31
N ASP A 41 -34.06 -9.71 -13.70
CA ASP A 41 -33.76 -8.92 -12.51
C ASP A 41 -32.43 -8.19 -12.73
N TYR A 42 -32.48 -6.86 -12.89
CA TYR A 42 -31.30 -6.03 -13.12
C TYR A 42 -30.33 -6.01 -11.92
N ARG A 43 -30.81 -6.26 -10.69
CA ARG A 43 -29.98 -6.30 -9.48
C ARG A 43 -29.11 -7.54 -9.43
N GLU A 44 -29.64 -8.66 -9.94
CA GLU A 44 -28.89 -9.91 -10.05
C GLU A 44 -28.14 -10.05 -11.38
N GLY A 45 -28.42 -9.18 -12.36
CA GLY A 45 -27.85 -9.30 -13.71
C GLY A 45 -28.27 -10.57 -14.43
N LYS A 46 -29.50 -11.09 -14.18
CA LYS A 46 -29.97 -12.39 -14.69
C LYS A 46 -31.31 -12.28 -15.35
N ALA A 47 -31.56 -13.23 -16.27
CA ALA A 47 -32.89 -13.46 -16.86
C ALA A 47 -33.21 -14.94 -16.87
N GLU A 48 -34.36 -15.32 -16.29
CA GLU A 48 -34.92 -16.66 -16.42
C GLU A 48 -35.75 -16.74 -17.72
N VAL A 49 -35.46 -17.73 -18.57
CA VAL A 49 -36.08 -17.88 -19.88
C VAL A 49 -36.69 -19.27 -20.02
N LYS A 50 -38.00 -19.35 -20.32
CA LYS A 50 -38.68 -20.60 -20.69
C LYS A 50 -38.83 -20.67 -22.20
N TYR A 51 -38.45 -21.78 -22.79
CA TYR A 51 -38.43 -21.95 -24.24
C TYR A 51 -38.77 -23.39 -24.66
N ILE A 52 -39.10 -23.54 -25.93
CA ILE A 52 -39.43 -24.85 -26.55
C ILE A 52 -38.17 -25.36 -27.27
N GLU A 53 -37.52 -26.37 -26.71
CA GLU A 53 -36.20 -26.87 -27.12
C GLU A 53 -36.12 -27.29 -28.61
N ARG A 54 -37.23 -27.78 -29.21
CA ARG A 54 -37.27 -28.09 -30.65
C ARG A 54 -37.32 -26.86 -31.56
N LYS A 55 -37.64 -25.69 -31.03
CA LYS A 55 -37.70 -24.44 -31.81
C LYS A 55 -36.43 -23.63 -31.71
N THR A 56 -35.82 -23.64 -30.55
CA THR A 56 -34.55 -22.94 -30.30
C THR A 56 -33.82 -23.58 -29.13
N GLY A 57 -32.48 -23.66 -29.20
CA GLY A 57 -31.65 -24.06 -28.09
C GLY A 57 -31.14 -22.83 -27.33
N VAL A 58 -30.59 -23.05 -26.12
CA VAL A 58 -30.05 -21.98 -25.28
C VAL A 58 -29.01 -21.13 -26.01
N GLN A 59 -28.09 -21.76 -26.76
CA GLN A 59 -27.11 -21.05 -27.55
C GLN A 59 -27.75 -20.19 -28.66
N GLY A 60 -28.80 -20.69 -29.31
CA GLY A 60 -29.55 -19.93 -30.33
C GLY A 60 -30.27 -18.71 -29.74
N ILE A 61 -30.76 -18.81 -28.49
CA ILE A 61 -31.33 -17.68 -27.74
C ILE A 61 -30.26 -16.63 -27.46
N ILE A 62 -29.08 -17.06 -26.93
CA ILE A 62 -27.94 -16.17 -26.62
C ILE A 62 -27.45 -15.45 -27.87
N ASP A 63 -27.22 -16.18 -28.96
CA ASP A 63 -26.70 -15.63 -30.22
C ASP A 63 -27.67 -14.62 -30.84
N THR A 64 -28.98 -14.92 -30.78
CA THR A 64 -30.02 -14.03 -31.31
C THR A 64 -30.19 -12.79 -30.46
N PHE A 65 -30.18 -12.95 -29.11
CA PHE A 65 -30.27 -11.84 -28.18
C PHE A 65 -29.08 -10.88 -28.34
N ASN A 66 -27.86 -11.41 -28.42
CA ASN A 66 -26.63 -10.63 -28.57
C ASN A 66 -26.54 -9.88 -29.92
N LYS A 67 -27.25 -10.36 -30.96
CA LYS A 67 -27.36 -9.66 -32.24
C LYS A 67 -28.35 -8.49 -32.22
N LEU A 68 -29.28 -8.48 -31.28
CA LEU A 68 -30.30 -7.43 -31.13
C LEU A 68 -29.82 -6.17 -30.33
N GLY A 69 -28.62 -6.19 -29.75
CA GLY A 69 -27.76 -5.02 -29.76
C GLY A 69 -27.57 -4.18 -28.51
N HIS A 70 -28.30 -4.28 -27.39
CA HIS A 70 -28.04 -3.35 -26.24
C HIS A 70 -27.52 -4.05 -24.98
N TYR A 71 -27.69 -5.35 -24.85
CA TYR A 71 -27.28 -6.15 -23.71
C TYR A 71 -26.53 -7.39 -24.21
N ARG A 72 -25.67 -7.97 -23.35
CA ARG A 72 -25.01 -9.24 -23.67
C ARG A 72 -25.52 -10.34 -22.77
N ALA A 73 -25.93 -11.44 -23.36
CA ALA A 73 -26.36 -12.66 -22.67
C ALA A 73 -25.26 -13.72 -22.74
N SER A 74 -25.07 -14.46 -21.66
CA SER A 74 -24.27 -15.68 -21.57
C SER A 74 -24.98 -16.73 -20.70
N LEU A 75 -24.51 -17.98 -20.72
CA LEU A 75 -25.04 -19.05 -19.86
C LEU A 75 -24.62 -18.79 -18.38
N ALA A 76 -25.59 -18.65 -17.48
CA ALA A 76 -25.31 -18.53 -16.05
C ALA A 76 -24.69 -19.81 -15.45
N GLU A 77 -25.06 -21.00 -15.98
CA GLU A 77 -24.53 -22.29 -15.52
C GLU A 77 -23.07 -22.54 -15.95
N ALA A 78 -22.59 -21.96 -17.05
CA ALA A 78 -21.21 -22.13 -17.47
C ALA A 78 -20.23 -21.43 -16.49
N GLU A 79 -20.64 -20.33 -15.91
CA GLU A 79 -19.86 -19.69 -14.83
C GLU A 79 -19.97 -20.45 -13.51
N LYS A 80 -21.14 -21.00 -13.16
CA LYS A 80 -21.32 -21.83 -11.97
C LYS A 80 -20.49 -23.11 -12.03
N LYS A 81 -20.40 -23.77 -13.20
CA LYS A 81 -19.51 -24.93 -13.38
C LYS A 81 -18.03 -24.56 -13.41
N LEU A 82 -17.64 -23.41 -13.95
CA LEU A 82 -16.28 -22.92 -13.90
C LEU A 82 -15.88 -22.45 -12.49
N GLU A 83 -16.81 -21.89 -11.72
CA GLU A 83 -16.57 -21.57 -10.29
C GLU A 83 -16.61 -22.86 -9.44
N GLU A 84 -17.50 -23.80 -9.69
CA GLU A 84 -17.56 -25.09 -8.98
C GLU A 84 -16.42 -26.05 -9.40
N GLU A 85 -15.89 -26.00 -10.61
CA GLU A 85 -14.67 -26.73 -11.01
C GLU A 85 -13.36 -26.05 -10.57
N GLN A 86 -13.38 -24.73 -10.24
CA GLN A 86 -12.24 -24.02 -9.65
C GLN A 86 -12.29 -23.97 -8.12
N VAL A 87 -13.41 -24.20 -7.50
CA VAL A 87 -13.61 -24.38 -6.06
C VAL A 87 -13.95 -25.84 -5.80
N VAL A 88 -13.02 -26.74 -6.08
CA VAL A 88 -12.97 -27.99 -5.32
C VAL A 88 -12.60 -27.54 -3.91
N PRO A 89 -13.48 -27.67 -2.89
CA PRO A 89 -13.08 -27.48 -1.53
C PRO A 89 -12.04 -28.54 -1.24
N PHE A 90 -10.76 -28.16 -1.28
CA PHE A 90 -9.64 -29.02 -0.89
C PHE A 90 -9.74 -29.42 0.60
N PHE A 91 -10.80 -28.95 1.25
CA PHE A 91 -11.13 -29.17 2.65
C PHE A 91 -12.47 -29.84 2.81
N THR A 92 -12.48 -31.17 2.70
CA THR A 92 -13.44 -31.95 3.46
C THR A 92 -13.02 -31.86 4.93
N ALA A 93 -13.87 -31.28 5.78
CA ALA A 93 -13.70 -31.20 7.23
C ALA A 93 -13.37 -32.61 7.80
N LYS A 94 -12.10 -32.89 8.00
CA LYS A 94 -11.59 -34.14 8.60
C LYS A 94 -10.49 -33.90 9.64
N TYR A 95 -10.33 -32.65 10.11
CA TYR A 95 -9.29 -32.36 11.08
C TYR A 95 -9.88 -32.14 12.48
N LYS A 96 -9.31 -32.86 13.44
CA LYS A 96 -9.50 -32.69 14.89
C LYS A 96 -8.86 -31.39 15.42
N GLU A 97 -8.56 -30.44 14.52
CA GLU A 97 -7.86 -29.22 14.85
C GLU A 97 -8.87 -28.09 15.17
N ASP A 98 -8.47 -27.12 15.97
CA ASP A 98 -9.37 -26.03 16.36
C ASP A 98 -9.65 -25.07 15.20
N PHE A 99 -8.64 -24.87 14.33
CA PHE A 99 -8.67 -23.99 13.14
C PHE A 99 -7.90 -24.62 11.97
N ASP A 100 -8.32 -24.31 10.75
CA ASP A 100 -7.61 -24.70 9.52
C ASP A 100 -6.36 -23.84 9.31
N LEU A 101 -6.40 -22.59 9.79
CA LEU A 101 -5.32 -21.62 9.74
C LEU A 101 -5.31 -20.77 11.01
N ILE A 102 -4.13 -20.56 11.60
CA ILE A 102 -3.92 -19.57 12.65
C ILE A 102 -2.97 -18.49 12.16
N VAL A 103 -3.38 -17.22 12.29
CA VAL A 103 -2.60 -16.04 11.90
C VAL A 103 -2.15 -15.30 13.16
N LEU A 104 -0.83 -15.11 13.31
CA LEU A 104 -0.22 -14.39 14.42
C LEU A 104 -0.03 -12.92 14.02
N GLY A 105 -0.78 -12.01 14.62
CA GLY A 105 -0.86 -10.58 14.34
C GLY A 105 -2.23 -10.16 13.83
N GLY A 106 -2.60 -8.87 13.98
CA GLY A 106 -3.91 -8.30 13.62
C GLY A 106 -3.82 -7.08 12.71
N GLY A 107 -2.72 -6.95 11.95
CA GLY A 107 -2.53 -5.89 10.95
C GLY A 107 -3.01 -6.27 9.55
N SER A 108 -2.68 -5.44 8.56
CA SER A 108 -3.15 -5.58 7.17
C SER A 108 -2.80 -6.93 6.53
N ALA A 109 -1.61 -7.47 6.79
CA ALA A 109 -1.22 -8.78 6.29
C ALA A 109 -2.10 -9.90 6.89
N ALA A 110 -2.38 -9.81 8.19
CA ALA A 110 -3.19 -10.79 8.90
C ALA A 110 -4.64 -10.79 8.42
N PHE A 111 -5.25 -9.61 8.32
CA PHE A 111 -6.63 -9.49 7.83
C PHE A 111 -6.77 -9.94 6.38
N ALA A 112 -5.86 -9.54 5.50
CA ALA A 112 -5.88 -9.99 4.11
C ALA A 112 -5.70 -11.52 3.98
N ALA A 113 -4.87 -12.11 4.85
CA ALA A 113 -4.71 -13.56 4.92
C ALA A 113 -5.98 -14.26 5.43
N ALA A 114 -6.59 -13.74 6.50
CA ALA A 114 -7.77 -14.33 7.10
C ALA A 114 -9.01 -14.22 6.20
N ILE A 115 -9.22 -13.06 5.57
CA ILE A 115 -10.31 -12.85 4.60
C ILE A 115 -10.13 -13.84 3.44
N ARG A 116 -8.92 -13.92 2.86
CA ARG A 116 -8.65 -14.86 1.75
C ARG A 116 -8.87 -16.31 2.17
N ALA A 117 -8.48 -16.67 3.39
CA ALA A 117 -8.69 -18.01 3.92
C ALA A 117 -10.19 -18.33 4.12
N SER A 118 -10.97 -17.39 4.66
CA SER A 118 -12.43 -17.52 4.81
C SER A 118 -13.13 -17.64 3.44
N GLU A 119 -12.73 -16.85 2.43
CA GLU A 119 -13.22 -16.97 1.04
C GLU A 119 -12.95 -18.37 0.45
N LEU A 120 -11.92 -19.06 0.91
CA LEU A 120 -11.60 -20.44 0.54
C LEU A 120 -12.32 -21.49 1.41
N GLY A 121 -13.20 -21.06 2.31
CA GLY A 121 -13.99 -21.92 3.19
C GLY A 121 -13.25 -22.43 4.43
N ALA A 122 -12.12 -21.81 4.81
CA ALA A 122 -11.33 -22.21 5.97
C ALA A 122 -11.80 -21.51 7.25
N LYS A 123 -11.79 -22.23 8.38
CA LYS A 123 -11.97 -21.69 9.72
C LYS A 123 -10.66 -21.08 10.22
N VAL A 124 -10.65 -19.79 10.52
CA VAL A 124 -9.43 -19.03 10.79
C VAL A 124 -9.43 -18.40 12.17
N ALA A 125 -8.27 -18.41 12.85
CA ALA A 125 -8.05 -17.54 14.02
C ALA A 125 -7.05 -16.42 13.67
N ILE A 126 -7.34 -15.20 14.11
CA ILE A 126 -6.41 -14.07 14.19
C ILE A 126 -6.08 -13.84 15.66
N ALA A 127 -4.79 -13.81 16.02
CA ALA A 127 -4.34 -13.50 17.38
C ALA A 127 -3.56 -12.17 17.38
N GLU A 128 -4.06 -11.16 18.10
CA GLU A 128 -3.43 -9.83 18.24
C GLU A 128 -3.39 -9.40 19.70
N GLU A 129 -2.20 -9.06 20.19
CA GLU A 129 -2.02 -8.62 21.59
C GLU A 129 -2.35 -7.14 21.82
N ASN A 130 -2.36 -6.34 20.77
CA ASN A 130 -2.59 -4.90 20.80
C ASN A 130 -3.93 -4.51 20.14
N VAL A 131 -4.01 -3.28 19.68
CA VAL A 131 -5.19 -2.74 19.00
C VAL A 131 -5.32 -3.34 17.59
N ILE A 132 -6.50 -3.84 17.28
CA ILE A 132 -6.87 -4.35 15.95
C ILE A 132 -6.58 -3.31 14.85
N GLY A 133 -6.12 -3.78 13.68
CA GLY A 133 -5.78 -2.90 12.54
C GLY A 133 -4.28 -2.63 12.38
N GLY A 134 -3.46 -3.04 13.35
CA GLY A 134 -2.00 -2.98 13.27
C GLY A 134 -1.41 -1.57 13.13
N THR A 135 -0.19 -1.49 12.60
CA THR A 135 0.58 -0.24 12.54
C THR A 135 -0.06 0.81 11.64
N CYS A 136 -0.47 0.46 10.43
CA CYS A 136 -0.91 1.42 9.42
C CYS A 136 -2.09 2.28 9.91
N LEU A 137 -3.13 1.63 10.44
CA LEU A 137 -4.31 2.34 10.93
C LEU A 137 -4.03 3.10 12.23
N ASN A 138 -3.41 2.44 13.22
CA ASN A 138 -3.39 2.98 14.57
C ASN A 138 -2.24 3.95 14.85
N ARG A 139 -1.06 3.75 14.22
CA ARG A 139 0.18 4.44 14.57
C ARG A 139 1.15 4.64 13.39
N GLY A 140 0.63 4.59 12.16
CA GLY A 140 1.44 4.70 10.92
C GLY A 140 0.77 5.59 9.88
N CYS A 141 0.45 5.01 8.72
CA CYS A 141 0.02 5.74 7.52
C CYS A 141 -1.18 6.68 7.76
N VAL A 142 -2.27 6.16 8.35
CA VAL A 142 -3.52 6.94 8.47
C VAL A 142 -3.34 8.16 9.37
N PRO A 143 -2.90 8.03 10.64
CA PRO A 143 -2.74 9.17 11.52
C PRO A 143 -1.64 10.14 11.06
N SER A 144 -0.53 9.64 10.50
CA SER A 144 0.53 10.53 10.03
C SER A 144 0.09 11.35 8.81
N LYS A 145 -0.59 10.75 7.82
CA LYS A 145 -1.05 11.46 6.63
C LYS A 145 -2.17 12.47 6.94
N PHE A 146 -3.01 12.16 7.93
CA PHE A 146 -3.96 13.14 8.46
C PHE A 146 -3.24 14.40 9.00
N LEU A 147 -2.21 14.23 9.82
CA LEU A 147 -1.47 15.35 10.40
C LEU A 147 -0.58 16.06 9.37
N ILE A 148 0.06 15.33 8.46
CA ILE A 148 0.84 15.90 7.36
C ILE A 148 -0.05 16.79 6.49
N LYS A 149 -1.24 16.32 6.10
CA LYS A 149 -2.15 17.12 5.28
C LYS A 149 -2.67 18.37 6.01
N ALA A 150 -2.94 18.25 7.31
CA ALA A 150 -3.31 19.41 8.13
C ALA A 150 -2.15 20.42 8.25
N ALA A 151 -0.91 19.92 8.39
CA ALA A 151 0.29 20.75 8.45
C ALA A 151 0.56 21.47 7.11
N GLU A 152 0.41 20.77 5.99
CA GLU A 152 0.52 21.34 4.65
C GLU A 152 -0.49 22.47 4.44
N LEU A 153 -1.76 22.22 4.79
CA LEU A 153 -2.82 23.26 4.71
C LEU A 153 -2.47 24.48 5.59
N TYR A 154 -1.96 24.27 6.80
CA TYR A 154 -1.57 25.35 7.68
C TYR A 154 -0.37 26.14 7.15
N HIS A 155 0.57 25.47 6.48
CA HIS A 155 1.76 26.08 5.88
C HIS A 155 1.49 26.76 4.53
N MET A 156 0.41 26.40 3.82
CA MET A 156 0.07 26.87 2.47
C MET A 156 0.13 28.41 2.31
N PRO A 157 -0.30 29.25 3.28
CA PRO A 157 -0.20 30.71 3.15
C PRO A 157 1.22 31.23 2.90
N LYS A 158 2.25 30.53 3.43
CA LYS A 158 3.66 30.90 3.24
C LYS A 158 4.20 30.51 1.84
N ARG A 159 3.46 29.65 1.14
CA ARG A 159 3.83 29.11 -0.18
C ARG A 159 2.91 29.58 -1.31
N ASN A 160 1.98 30.51 -1.01
CA ASN A 160 1.06 31.03 -2.00
C ASN A 160 1.81 31.75 -3.15
N GLY A 161 1.78 31.14 -4.34
CA GLY A 161 2.45 31.67 -5.55
C GLY A 161 1.57 32.60 -6.40
N TYR A 162 0.35 32.95 -5.96
CA TYR A 162 -0.59 33.79 -6.72
C TYR A 162 -0.64 35.21 -6.14
N ASN A 163 0.01 36.16 -6.80
CA ASN A 163 0.17 37.55 -6.34
C ASN A 163 -1.14 38.29 -6.04
N GLY A 164 -2.25 37.85 -6.62
CA GLY A 164 -3.57 38.48 -6.41
C GLY A 164 -4.41 37.78 -5.32
N VAL A 165 -3.87 36.78 -4.63
CA VAL A 165 -4.58 36.02 -3.59
C VAL A 165 -3.87 36.21 -2.26
N GLU A 166 -4.51 36.89 -1.33
CA GLU A 166 -3.98 37.07 0.04
C GLU A 166 -4.59 36.02 0.97
N ILE A 167 -3.71 35.24 1.60
CA ILE A 167 -4.10 34.19 2.55
C ILE A 167 -3.35 34.41 3.86
N HIS A 168 -4.09 34.46 4.98
CA HIS A 168 -3.51 34.66 6.30
C HIS A 168 -3.42 33.34 7.06
N GLN A 169 -2.26 33.09 7.67
CA GLN A 169 -2.06 31.96 8.57
C GLN A 169 -2.79 32.20 9.88
N GLY A 170 -3.74 31.34 10.22
CA GLY A 170 -4.49 31.38 11.48
C GLY A 170 -3.70 30.79 12.65
N LYS A 171 -4.41 30.32 13.68
CA LYS A 171 -3.85 29.61 14.83
C LYS A 171 -4.17 28.12 14.73
N VAL A 172 -3.24 27.27 15.18
CA VAL A 172 -3.47 25.83 15.31
C VAL A 172 -3.81 25.52 16.76
N ASP A 173 -4.97 24.91 16.96
CA ASP A 173 -5.30 24.19 18.20
C ASP A 173 -4.87 22.73 18.01
N PHE A 174 -3.63 22.46 18.40
CA PHE A 174 -3.02 21.15 18.15
C PHE A 174 -3.71 20.04 18.94
N ALA A 175 -4.15 20.29 20.18
CA ALA A 175 -4.87 19.30 20.99
C ALA A 175 -6.22 18.92 20.35
N LYS A 176 -6.94 19.90 19.77
CA LYS A 176 -8.20 19.65 19.06
C LYS A 176 -7.96 18.85 17.78
N LEU A 177 -6.87 19.14 17.05
CA LEU A 177 -6.48 18.41 15.85
C LEU A 177 -6.16 16.94 16.17
N ILE A 178 -5.43 16.68 17.25
CA ILE A 178 -5.14 15.32 17.72
C ILE A 178 -6.46 14.60 18.10
N SER A 179 -7.37 15.26 18.82
CA SER A 179 -8.67 14.66 19.16
C SER A 179 -9.49 14.31 17.91
N GLN A 180 -9.48 15.15 16.87
CA GLN A 180 -10.16 14.87 15.61
C GLN A 180 -9.55 13.66 14.90
N LYS A 181 -8.22 13.55 14.89
CA LYS A 181 -7.50 12.38 14.37
C LYS A 181 -7.94 11.11 15.13
N ASP A 182 -8.00 11.15 16.46
CA ASP A 182 -8.35 9.98 17.27
C ASP A 182 -9.78 9.50 17.00
N ILE A 183 -10.75 10.41 16.88
CA ILE A 183 -12.14 10.10 16.50
C ILE A 183 -12.17 9.42 15.12
N MET A 184 -11.49 9.98 14.14
CA MET A 184 -11.40 9.40 12.80
C MET A 184 -10.80 7.98 12.82
N LEU A 185 -9.77 7.74 13.65
CA LEU A 185 -9.15 6.41 13.76
C LEU A 185 -10.11 5.39 14.39
N ASP A 186 -10.91 5.80 15.36
CA ASP A 186 -11.93 4.95 15.97
C ASP A 186 -13.01 4.55 14.97
N GLU A 187 -13.51 5.52 14.18
CA GLU A 187 -14.46 5.26 13.09
C GLU A 187 -13.91 4.31 12.04
N PHE A 188 -12.65 4.53 11.60
CA PHE A 188 -11.99 3.64 10.64
C PHE A 188 -11.76 2.23 11.21
N ARG A 189 -11.45 2.12 12.50
CA ARG A 189 -11.26 0.83 13.18
C ARG A 189 -12.57 0.05 13.22
N GLN A 190 -13.67 0.74 13.53
CA GLN A 190 -15.00 0.13 13.49
C GLN A 190 -15.30 -0.37 12.07
N MET A 191 -15.31 0.53 11.10
CA MET A 191 -15.72 0.25 9.71
C MET A 191 -14.83 -0.79 8.99
N LYS A 192 -13.51 -0.75 9.20
CA LYS A 192 -12.55 -1.53 8.40
C LYS A 192 -12.06 -2.82 9.07
N TYR A 193 -12.40 -3.01 10.34
CA TYR A 193 -11.94 -4.18 11.08
C TYR A 193 -13.08 -4.87 11.86
N TRP A 194 -13.83 -4.17 12.70
CA TRP A 194 -14.90 -4.79 13.45
C TRP A 194 -16.09 -5.18 12.58
N ASP A 195 -16.57 -4.28 11.73
CA ASP A 195 -17.66 -4.59 10.78
C ASP A 195 -17.24 -5.68 9.76
N VAL A 196 -15.94 -5.72 9.41
CA VAL A 196 -15.40 -6.79 8.56
C VAL A 196 -15.43 -8.14 9.28
N LEU A 197 -15.07 -8.21 10.56
CA LEU A 197 -15.16 -9.46 11.33
C LEU A 197 -16.61 -9.97 11.43
N GLU A 198 -17.58 -9.06 11.57
CA GLU A 198 -19.00 -9.43 11.55
C GLU A 198 -19.44 -10.01 10.19
N ALA A 199 -18.86 -9.53 9.08
CA ALA A 199 -19.15 -10.03 7.74
C ALA A 199 -18.50 -11.39 7.43
N TYR A 200 -17.49 -11.82 8.21
CA TYR A 200 -16.77 -13.08 8.01
C TYR A 200 -16.85 -13.97 9.27
N PRO A 201 -17.95 -14.69 9.50
CA PRO A 201 -18.19 -15.47 10.72
C PRO A 201 -17.19 -16.63 10.93
N ASP A 202 -16.49 -17.05 9.88
CA ASP A 202 -15.45 -18.08 9.96
C ASP A 202 -14.11 -17.54 10.51
N ILE A 203 -14.00 -16.22 10.72
CA ILE A 203 -12.83 -15.60 11.32
C ILE A 203 -13.07 -15.37 12.81
N THR A 204 -12.31 -16.03 13.65
CA THR A 204 -12.31 -15.82 15.10
C THR A 204 -11.18 -14.86 15.48
N PHE A 205 -11.52 -13.70 16.04
CA PHE A 205 -10.53 -12.75 16.58
C PHE A 205 -10.26 -13.03 18.05
N LEU A 206 -8.99 -13.28 18.39
CA LEU A 206 -8.51 -13.55 19.74
C LEU A 206 -7.60 -12.38 20.17
N HIS A 207 -8.11 -11.53 21.07
CA HIS A 207 -7.35 -10.36 21.56
C HIS A 207 -6.38 -10.78 22.65
N GLU A 208 -5.33 -11.47 22.25
CA GLU A 208 -4.33 -12.05 23.15
C GLU A 208 -3.00 -12.26 22.43
N LYS A 209 -1.93 -12.34 23.23
CA LYS A 209 -0.60 -12.69 22.74
C LYS A 209 -0.50 -14.12 22.29
N ALA A 210 0.11 -14.36 21.12
CA ALA A 210 0.33 -15.68 20.55
C ALA A 210 1.82 -16.03 20.44
N TYR A 211 2.15 -17.33 20.70
CA TYR A 211 3.48 -17.89 20.45
C TYR A 211 3.43 -19.40 20.24
N PHE A 212 4.35 -19.91 19.46
CA PHE A 212 4.44 -21.35 19.19
C PHE A 212 4.87 -22.14 20.43
N VAL A 213 4.17 -23.23 20.71
CA VAL A 213 4.54 -24.19 21.76
C VAL A 213 5.03 -25.51 21.15
N SER A 214 4.53 -25.88 19.97
CA SER A 214 4.99 -27.01 19.17
C SER A 214 4.72 -26.76 17.68
N LYS A 215 5.09 -27.72 16.80
CA LYS A 215 4.84 -27.61 15.35
C LYS A 215 3.38 -27.45 14.96
N LYS A 216 2.45 -27.89 15.80
CA LYS A 216 1.01 -27.87 15.53
C LYS A 216 0.20 -27.06 16.55
N GLU A 217 0.88 -26.42 17.50
CA GLU A 217 0.20 -25.71 18.58
C GLU A 217 0.78 -24.31 18.80
N VAL A 218 -0.13 -23.37 18.96
CA VAL A 218 0.12 -21.99 19.37
C VAL A 218 -0.61 -21.73 20.67
N ARG A 219 0.08 -21.16 21.65
CA ARG A 219 -0.55 -20.62 22.84
C ARG A 219 -1.03 -19.22 22.57
N ILE A 220 -2.31 -18.97 22.84
CA ILE A 220 -2.96 -17.65 22.69
C ILE A 220 -3.62 -17.34 24.03
N GLY A 221 -3.10 -16.35 24.74
CA GLY A 221 -3.44 -16.13 26.14
C GLY A 221 -3.14 -17.37 26.99
N ASP A 222 -4.15 -17.88 27.70
CA ASP A 222 -4.03 -19.04 28.58
C ASP A 222 -4.40 -20.38 27.92
N LYS A 223 -4.75 -20.39 26.63
CA LYS A 223 -5.19 -21.60 25.91
C LYS A 223 -4.23 -21.98 24.80
N ASN A 224 -4.10 -23.29 24.56
CA ASN A 224 -3.42 -23.81 23.40
C ASN A 224 -4.45 -24.10 22.31
N TYR A 225 -4.13 -23.68 21.09
CA TYR A 225 -4.93 -23.92 19.89
C TYR A 225 -4.10 -24.70 18.86
N ARG A 226 -4.74 -25.57 18.13
CA ARG A 226 -4.10 -26.44 17.14
C ARG A 226 -4.46 -26.04 15.73
N SER A 227 -3.48 -26.13 14.85
CA SER A 227 -3.64 -25.99 13.39
C SER A 227 -2.53 -26.75 12.66
N GLU A 228 -2.82 -27.15 11.42
CA GLU A 228 -1.79 -27.67 10.51
C GLU A 228 -1.04 -26.55 9.77
N ARG A 229 -1.54 -25.28 9.81
CA ARG A 229 -1.00 -24.16 9.04
C ARG A 229 -1.00 -22.88 9.86
N PHE A 230 0.08 -22.11 9.67
CA PHE A 230 0.28 -20.86 10.40
C PHE A 230 0.80 -19.76 9.49
N ILE A 231 0.38 -18.52 9.74
CA ILE A 231 0.95 -17.33 9.11
C ILE A 231 1.47 -16.39 10.20
N ILE A 232 2.75 -16.02 10.10
CA ILE A 232 3.36 -15.01 10.95
C ILE A 232 3.17 -13.66 10.28
N ALA A 233 2.38 -12.77 10.90
CA ALA A 233 2.03 -11.44 10.40
C ALA A 233 2.15 -10.38 11.51
N THR A 234 3.12 -10.57 12.42
CA THR A 234 3.32 -9.76 13.63
C THR A 234 3.92 -8.38 13.37
N GLY A 235 4.28 -8.08 12.12
CA GLY A 235 4.76 -6.77 11.71
C GLY A 235 6.11 -6.38 12.29
N SER A 236 6.29 -5.07 12.53
CA SER A 236 7.54 -4.47 13.02
C SER A 236 7.28 -3.37 14.04
N SER A 237 8.31 -3.01 14.81
CA SER A 237 8.28 -1.92 15.80
C SER A 237 9.43 -0.94 15.58
N PRO A 238 9.31 0.33 16.02
CA PRO A 238 10.41 1.28 15.96
C PRO A 238 11.68 0.71 16.62
N TRP A 239 12.82 0.93 15.98
CA TRP A 239 14.12 0.52 16.52
C TRP A 239 14.84 1.70 17.14
N ILE A 240 15.28 1.52 18.36
CA ILE A 240 16.08 2.50 19.10
C ILE A 240 17.53 2.04 19.07
N PRO A 241 18.45 2.82 18.46
CA PRO A 241 19.86 2.48 18.43
C PRO A 241 20.49 2.57 19.82
N PRO A 242 21.58 1.85 20.07
CA PRO A 242 22.28 1.86 21.36
C PRO A 242 23.15 3.13 21.52
N ILE A 243 22.51 4.29 21.64
CA ILE A 243 23.14 5.58 21.90
C ILE A 243 23.36 5.72 23.41
N GLU A 244 24.53 6.21 23.84
CA GLU A 244 24.80 6.45 25.24
C GLU A 244 23.78 7.43 25.85
N GLY A 245 23.20 7.07 26.99
CA GLY A 245 22.21 7.89 27.71
C GLY A 245 20.80 7.92 27.13
N ILE A 246 20.54 7.31 25.97
CA ILE A 246 19.21 7.37 25.30
C ILE A 246 18.08 6.88 26.20
N ASN A 247 18.31 5.84 27.01
CA ASN A 247 17.30 5.28 27.93
C ASN A 247 16.99 6.19 29.13
N GLN A 248 17.75 7.27 29.32
CA GLN A 248 17.54 8.26 30.39
C GLN A 248 16.86 9.53 29.86
N VAL A 249 16.61 9.59 28.55
CA VAL A 249 15.95 10.70 27.86
C VAL A 249 14.53 10.29 27.50
N ASP A 250 13.59 11.17 27.77
CA ASP A 250 12.22 11.04 27.26
C ASP A 250 12.22 11.36 25.75
N TYR A 251 12.26 10.32 24.94
CA TYR A 251 12.24 10.43 23.47
C TYR A 251 10.91 9.98 22.90
N LEU A 252 10.60 10.50 21.73
CA LEU A 252 9.47 10.13 20.91
C LEU A 252 9.88 9.05 19.89
N THR A 253 8.94 8.19 19.59
CA THR A 253 8.94 7.33 18.40
C THR A 253 7.87 7.81 17.43
N SER A 254 7.81 7.23 16.22
CA SER A 254 6.72 7.49 15.28
C SER A 254 5.32 7.23 15.87
N THR A 255 5.22 6.38 16.91
CA THR A 255 3.96 6.13 17.62
C THR A 255 3.62 7.27 18.56
N THR A 256 4.51 7.58 19.50
CA THR A 256 4.24 8.57 20.56
C THR A 256 4.24 10.00 20.04
N ALA A 257 4.94 10.28 18.93
CA ALA A 257 4.89 11.58 18.26
C ALA A 257 3.50 11.94 17.70
N LEU A 258 2.70 10.94 17.35
CA LEU A 258 1.31 11.12 16.89
C LEU A 258 0.31 11.38 18.04
N GLU A 259 0.74 11.19 19.29
CA GLU A 259 -0.07 11.32 20.50
C GLU A 259 0.18 12.63 21.26
N LEU A 260 1.18 13.43 20.83
CA LEU A 260 1.48 14.71 21.47
C LEU A 260 0.26 15.64 21.38
N LYS A 261 -0.09 16.23 22.52
CA LYS A 261 -1.19 17.23 22.60
C LYS A 261 -0.70 18.67 22.50
N GLU A 262 0.60 18.89 22.68
CA GLU A 262 1.26 20.19 22.59
C GLU A 262 2.34 20.13 21.50
N LEU A 263 2.38 21.17 20.67
CA LEU A 263 3.42 21.30 19.65
C LEU A 263 4.74 21.73 20.30
N PRO A 264 5.83 20.95 20.17
CA PRO A 264 7.13 21.37 20.69
C PRO A 264 7.66 22.57 19.89
N LYS A 265 8.29 23.53 20.57
CA LYS A 265 8.92 24.69 19.90
C LYS A 265 10.10 24.29 19.05
N SER A 266 10.81 23.23 19.46
CA SER A 266 11.93 22.67 18.71
C SER A 266 11.97 21.16 18.86
N ILE A 267 12.38 20.47 17.78
CA ILE A 267 12.50 19.02 17.75
C ILE A 267 13.76 18.60 17.00
N ILE A 268 14.50 17.66 17.60
CA ILE A 268 15.59 16.96 16.94
C ILE A 268 15.05 15.62 16.43
N VAL A 269 15.29 15.31 15.17
CA VAL A 269 14.89 14.07 14.51
C VAL A 269 16.13 13.24 14.20
N LEU A 270 16.24 12.06 14.78
CA LEU A 270 17.27 11.09 14.45
C LEU A 270 16.78 10.17 13.33
N GLY A 271 17.40 10.30 12.15
CA GLY A 271 17.09 9.55 10.93
C GLY A 271 16.48 10.39 9.82
N GLY A 272 17.15 10.43 8.67
CA GLY A 272 16.80 11.17 7.45
C GLY A 272 16.16 10.28 6.38
N SER A 273 15.39 9.26 6.79
CA SER A 273 14.62 8.41 5.87
C SER A 273 13.11 8.73 5.98
N VAL A 274 12.26 7.92 5.34
CA VAL A 274 10.82 8.17 5.12
C VAL A 274 10.13 8.75 6.36
N VAL A 275 10.12 8.01 7.47
CA VAL A 275 9.41 8.43 8.69
C VAL A 275 9.99 9.71 9.29
N GLY A 276 11.33 9.80 9.35
CA GLY A 276 12.00 10.97 9.92
C GLY A 276 11.67 12.24 9.14
N LEU A 277 11.71 12.19 7.81
CA LEU A 277 11.44 13.36 6.96
C LEU A 277 9.98 13.79 6.94
N GLU A 278 9.05 12.83 6.90
CA GLU A 278 7.61 13.12 7.00
C GLU A 278 7.28 13.87 8.31
N PHE A 279 7.79 13.37 9.44
CA PHE A 279 7.58 14.05 10.73
C PHE A 279 8.35 15.37 10.84
N ALA A 280 9.59 15.43 10.35
CA ALA A 280 10.37 16.64 10.35
C ALA A 280 9.65 17.78 9.64
N GLN A 281 9.18 17.55 8.42
CA GLN A 281 8.47 18.57 7.65
C GLN A 281 7.09 18.88 8.26
N MET A 282 6.36 17.87 8.73
CA MET A 282 5.08 18.07 9.43
C MET A 282 5.22 19.03 10.62
N TYR A 283 6.22 18.82 11.49
CA TYR A 283 6.46 19.71 12.63
C TYR A 283 6.95 21.09 12.20
N ALA A 284 7.80 21.18 11.17
CA ALA A 284 8.24 22.46 10.60
C ALA A 284 7.06 23.27 10.04
N HIS A 285 6.16 22.62 9.32
CA HIS A 285 4.95 23.24 8.80
C HIS A 285 4.03 23.77 9.89
N PHE A 286 3.92 23.09 11.03
CA PHE A 286 3.21 23.60 12.22
C PHE A 286 3.96 24.69 12.96
N GLY A 287 5.24 24.95 12.65
CA GLY A 287 6.01 26.06 13.20
C GLY A 287 7.09 25.68 14.23
N SER A 288 7.37 24.39 14.42
CA SER A 288 8.51 23.95 15.23
C SER A 288 9.83 24.24 14.52
N LYS A 289 10.89 24.62 15.26
CA LYS A 289 12.26 24.56 14.74
C LYS A 289 12.70 23.10 14.67
N VAL A 290 13.14 22.64 13.49
CA VAL A 290 13.45 21.22 13.24
C VAL A 290 14.92 21.05 12.85
N THR A 291 15.58 20.09 13.49
CA THR A 291 16.94 19.64 13.14
C THR A 291 16.92 18.15 12.86
N VAL A 292 17.36 17.73 11.68
CA VAL A 292 17.48 16.32 11.26
C VAL A 292 18.93 15.88 11.31
N LEU A 293 19.20 14.78 12.01
CA LEU A 293 20.52 14.14 12.09
C LEU A 293 20.46 12.77 11.40
N GLU A 294 21.17 12.62 10.27
CA GLU A 294 21.26 11.38 9.51
C GLU A 294 22.71 10.86 9.53
N VAL A 295 22.88 9.59 9.89
CA VAL A 295 24.21 8.97 9.97
C VAL A 295 24.81 8.66 8.59
N LEU A 296 23.96 8.44 7.59
CA LEU A 296 24.37 8.20 6.22
C LEU A 296 24.72 9.50 5.48
N PRO A 297 25.45 9.42 4.34
CA PRO A 297 25.90 10.62 3.63
C PRO A 297 24.76 11.40 2.93
N ARG A 298 23.57 10.81 2.77
CA ARG A 298 22.42 11.48 2.15
C ARG A 298 21.09 11.07 2.78
N LEU A 299 20.08 11.88 2.56
CA LEU A 299 18.68 11.56 2.89
C LEU A 299 18.16 10.43 1.98
N LEU A 300 17.15 9.70 2.43
CA LEU A 300 16.51 8.63 1.64
C LEU A 300 17.54 7.75 0.93
N PRO A 301 18.42 7.04 1.63
CA PRO A 301 19.59 6.38 1.03
C PRO A 301 19.25 5.30 0.00
N GLY A 302 18.00 4.86 -0.07
CA GLY A 302 17.48 3.95 -1.10
C GLY A 302 17.03 4.62 -2.39
N GLU A 303 17.03 5.97 -2.45
CA GLU A 303 16.63 6.73 -3.62
C GLU A 303 17.83 7.05 -4.54
N GLU A 304 17.49 7.47 -5.77
CA GLU A 304 18.46 8.08 -6.67
C GLU A 304 19.04 9.36 -6.05
N GLU A 305 20.32 9.62 -6.31
CA GLU A 305 21.03 10.73 -5.68
C GLU A 305 20.37 12.07 -6.00
N GLU A 306 19.99 12.28 -7.26
CA GLU A 306 19.36 13.50 -7.75
C GLU A 306 18.01 13.78 -7.05
N ILE A 307 17.23 12.74 -6.78
CA ILE A 307 15.96 12.83 -6.05
C ILE A 307 16.21 13.22 -4.59
N SER A 308 17.20 12.55 -3.97
CA SER A 308 17.59 12.81 -2.57
C SER A 308 18.07 14.24 -2.37
N GLU A 309 18.97 14.74 -3.25
CA GLU A 309 19.51 16.09 -3.17
C GLU A 309 18.44 17.16 -3.47
N ALA A 310 17.57 16.92 -4.45
CA ALA A 310 16.46 17.84 -4.73
C ALA A 310 15.53 17.98 -3.52
N LEU A 311 15.13 16.86 -2.90
CA LEU A 311 14.31 16.89 -1.69
C LEU A 311 15.02 17.63 -0.55
N ARG A 312 16.32 17.36 -0.34
CA ARG A 312 17.11 18.05 0.67
C ARG A 312 17.05 19.55 0.49
N GLY A 313 17.28 20.05 -0.73
CA GLY A 313 17.21 21.48 -1.04
C GLY A 313 15.85 22.09 -0.69
N TYR A 314 14.76 21.41 -1.03
CA TYR A 314 13.41 21.90 -0.72
C TYR A 314 13.12 21.93 0.79
N LEU A 315 13.60 20.97 1.56
CA LEU A 315 13.44 20.94 3.01
C LEU A 315 14.29 22.03 3.70
N GLU A 316 15.52 22.27 3.23
CA GLU A 316 16.40 23.33 3.73
C GLU A 316 15.83 24.72 3.40
N GLU A 317 15.23 24.93 2.21
CA GLU A 317 14.50 26.16 1.85
C GLU A 317 13.32 26.44 2.78
N GLU A 318 12.68 25.41 3.32
CA GLU A 318 11.60 25.52 4.32
C GLU A 318 12.13 25.73 5.76
N GLY A 319 13.45 25.82 5.94
CA GLY A 319 14.11 26.14 7.21
C GLY A 319 14.39 24.94 8.10
N ILE A 320 14.36 23.72 7.57
CA ILE A 320 14.77 22.52 8.30
C ILE A 320 16.29 22.41 8.26
N GLU A 321 16.93 22.34 9.44
CA GLU A 321 18.37 22.13 9.55
C GLU A 321 18.70 20.66 9.32
N ILE A 322 19.52 20.32 8.32
CA ILE A 322 19.83 18.93 7.95
C ILE A 322 21.33 18.67 8.05
N TYR A 323 21.70 17.68 8.84
CA TYR A 323 23.07 17.21 9.02
C TYR A 323 23.16 15.74 8.63
N THR A 324 23.88 15.47 7.55
CA THR A 324 24.25 14.11 7.12
C THR A 324 25.62 13.73 7.67
N GLU A 325 26.00 12.44 7.63
CA GLU A 325 27.21 11.89 8.25
C GLU A 325 27.30 12.24 9.76
N ALA A 326 26.13 12.43 10.38
CA ALA A 326 26.01 12.79 11.79
C ALA A 326 25.91 11.53 12.66
N ASN A 327 27.05 11.07 13.16
CA ASN A 327 27.11 9.93 14.08
C ASN A 327 26.76 10.38 15.50
N VAL A 328 25.57 10.06 15.96
CA VAL A 328 25.10 10.42 17.32
C VAL A 328 25.83 9.59 18.37
N LEU A 329 26.56 10.26 19.25
CA LEU A 329 27.38 9.65 20.30
C LEU A 329 26.59 9.49 21.60
N SER A 330 25.90 10.55 22.04
CA SER A 330 25.18 10.52 23.31
C SER A 330 23.93 11.39 23.29
N ALA A 331 22.99 11.03 24.18
CA ALA A 331 21.77 11.78 24.45
C ALA A 331 21.67 12.04 25.97
N SER A 332 21.24 13.23 26.36
CA SER A 332 20.99 13.61 27.76
C SER A 332 19.83 14.59 27.86
N SER A 333 19.31 14.81 29.05
CA SER A 333 18.30 15.84 29.33
C SER A 333 18.88 16.94 30.19
N ASN A 334 18.55 18.18 29.84
CA ASN A 334 18.85 19.37 30.65
C ASN A 334 17.51 20.10 30.92
N GLY A 335 16.85 19.72 32.02
CA GLY A 335 15.51 20.20 32.30
C GLY A 335 14.49 19.78 31.24
N ARG A 336 13.87 20.75 30.55
CA ARG A 336 12.94 20.49 29.45
C ARG A 336 13.63 20.07 28.15
N ASN A 337 14.89 20.51 27.96
CA ASN A 337 15.57 20.30 26.68
C ASN A 337 16.26 18.93 26.63
N LYS A 338 16.27 18.36 25.45
CA LYS A 338 17.06 17.19 25.08
C LYS A 338 18.33 17.70 24.41
N LYS A 339 19.46 17.14 24.84
CA LYS A 339 20.80 17.48 24.34
C LYS A 339 21.40 16.28 23.64
N ILE A 340 21.77 16.44 22.38
CA ILE A 340 22.41 15.42 21.55
C ILE A 340 23.82 15.86 21.20
N ILE A 341 24.77 14.96 21.38
CA ILE A 341 26.15 15.14 20.90
C ILE A 341 26.34 14.21 19.72
N ALA A 342 26.70 14.77 18.57
CA ALA A 342 27.03 14.01 17.37
C ALA A 342 28.42 14.33 16.88
N GLU A 343 29.07 13.37 16.22
CA GLU A 343 30.30 13.58 15.48
C GLU A 343 29.96 13.78 14.00
N ILE A 344 30.35 14.93 13.43
CA ILE A 344 30.16 15.30 12.03
C ILE A 344 31.54 15.70 11.49
N LYS A 345 32.00 14.98 10.46
CA LYS A 345 33.33 15.21 9.84
C LYS A 345 34.46 15.28 10.87
N GLY A 346 34.43 14.39 11.87
CA GLY A 346 35.44 14.30 12.95
C GLY A 346 35.34 15.38 14.02
N LYS A 347 34.33 16.24 14.02
CA LYS A 347 34.08 17.28 15.03
C LYS A 347 32.83 16.94 15.84
N ARG A 348 32.95 17.12 17.16
CA ARG A 348 31.77 17.02 18.05
C ARG A 348 30.94 18.29 17.95
N VAL A 349 29.66 18.11 17.67
CA VAL A 349 28.65 19.17 17.57
C VAL A 349 27.55 18.85 18.57
N GLU A 350 27.06 19.88 19.24
CA GLU A 350 25.98 19.80 20.21
C GLU A 350 24.69 20.36 19.63
N PHE A 351 23.59 19.67 19.84
CA PHE A 351 22.22 20.05 19.41
C PHE A 351 21.30 20.04 20.62
N GLU A 352 20.43 21.04 20.72
CA GLU A 352 19.39 21.13 21.74
C GLU A 352 18.00 21.29 21.15
N GLY A 353 17.00 20.63 21.76
CA GLY A 353 15.61 20.74 21.38
C GLY A 353 14.65 20.33 22.50
N GLU A 354 13.43 20.87 22.51
CA GLU A 354 12.40 20.50 23.50
C GLU A 354 11.97 19.02 23.35
N ALA A 355 11.97 18.48 22.12
CA ALA A 355 11.64 17.10 21.83
C ALA A 355 12.75 16.40 21.05
N LEU A 356 12.81 15.07 21.21
CA LEU A 356 13.70 14.19 20.47
C LEU A 356 12.87 13.08 19.83
N LEU A 357 12.83 13.01 18.49
CA LEU A 357 12.19 11.93 17.75
C LEU A 357 13.25 10.93 17.26
N VAL A 358 13.10 9.66 17.64
CA VAL A 358 13.95 8.57 17.13
C VAL A 358 13.22 7.86 15.99
N ALA A 359 13.69 8.08 14.76
CA ALA A 359 13.16 7.55 13.51
C ALA A 359 14.20 6.76 12.70
N THR A 360 15.07 6.02 13.39
CA THR A 360 16.25 5.33 12.87
C THR A 360 15.98 3.96 12.25
N GLY A 361 14.71 3.65 11.98
CA GLY A 361 14.27 2.42 11.33
C GLY A 361 13.35 1.57 12.20
N ARG A 362 13.10 0.34 11.72
CA ARG A 362 12.16 -0.60 12.36
C ARG A 362 12.82 -1.98 12.49
N ARG A 363 12.35 -2.77 13.45
CA ARG A 363 12.73 -4.17 13.63
C ARG A 363 11.51 -5.09 13.58
N PRO A 364 11.62 -6.25 12.91
CA PRO A 364 10.59 -7.28 12.89
C PRO A 364 10.22 -7.78 14.29
N ASN A 365 8.94 -8.02 14.53
CA ASN A 365 8.40 -8.52 15.80
C ASN A 365 8.47 -10.05 15.83
N THR A 366 9.67 -10.61 16.00
CA THR A 366 9.92 -12.06 16.04
C THR A 366 10.33 -12.56 17.42
N LEU A 367 10.69 -11.66 18.32
CA LEU A 367 11.11 -12.03 19.68
C LEU A 367 9.98 -12.68 20.46
N ARG A 368 10.28 -13.77 21.17
CA ARG A 368 9.35 -14.53 22.04
C ARG A 368 8.17 -15.19 21.30
N LEU A 369 8.27 -15.37 19.98
CA LEU A 369 7.27 -16.13 19.22
C LEU A 369 7.48 -17.65 19.26
N GLY A 370 8.61 -18.15 19.77
CA GLY A 370 8.93 -19.59 19.81
C GLY A 370 9.26 -20.16 18.43
N LEU A 371 9.85 -19.34 17.55
CA LEU A 371 10.14 -19.70 16.14
C LEU A 371 11.10 -20.91 16.03
N GLU A 372 12.00 -21.06 16.99
CA GLU A 372 12.93 -22.18 17.09
C GLU A 372 12.19 -23.53 17.26
N LYS A 373 11.03 -23.55 17.91
CA LYS A 373 10.22 -24.76 18.14
C LYS A 373 9.58 -25.29 16.87
N VAL A 374 9.38 -24.41 15.89
CA VAL A 374 8.78 -24.76 14.60
C VAL A 374 9.78 -24.80 13.46
N GLY A 375 11.04 -24.43 13.69
CA GLY A 375 12.11 -24.45 12.71
C GLY A 375 12.10 -23.30 11.71
N VAL A 376 11.47 -22.17 12.06
CA VAL A 376 11.46 -20.93 11.27
C VAL A 376 12.78 -20.19 11.45
N LYS A 377 13.45 -19.88 10.34
CA LYS A 377 14.73 -19.14 10.32
C LYS A 377 14.47 -17.64 10.21
N VAL A 378 15.31 -16.87 10.89
CA VAL A 378 15.35 -15.40 10.83
C VAL A 378 16.73 -14.92 10.39
N ASP A 379 16.80 -13.72 9.82
CA ASP A 379 18.05 -13.06 9.46
C ASP A 379 18.73 -12.40 10.69
N LYS A 380 19.86 -11.74 10.47
CA LYS A 380 20.63 -11.03 11.53
C LYS A 380 19.85 -9.86 12.17
N LYS A 381 18.85 -9.31 11.50
CA LYS A 381 17.98 -8.24 12.00
C LYS A 381 16.71 -8.78 12.67
N GLY A 382 16.53 -10.09 12.68
CA GLY A 382 15.36 -10.77 13.25
C GLY A 382 14.20 -10.95 12.27
N GLY A 383 14.35 -10.61 11.00
CA GLY A 383 13.31 -10.78 9.98
C GLY A 383 13.12 -12.23 9.58
N VAL A 384 11.88 -12.68 9.42
CA VAL A 384 11.56 -14.05 8.96
C VAL A 384 11.99 -14.21 7.51
N ILE A 385 12.81 -15.24 7.23
CA ILE A 385 13.26 -15.55 5.87
C ILE A 385 12.16 -16.34 5.16
N VAL A 386 11.71 -15.85 4.01
CA VAL A 386 10.72 -16.50 3.13
C VAL A 386 11.23 -16.59 1.69
N ASP A 387 10.61 -17.50 0.93
CA ASP A 387 10.74 -17.52 -0.54
C ASP A 387 9.73 -16.54 -1.21
N ASP A 388 9.74 -16.48 -2.55
CA ASP A 388 8.84 -15.64 -3.33
C ASP A 388 7.34 -16.03 -3.22
N LYS A 389 7.04 -17.17 -2.59
CA LYS A 389 5.69 -17.70 -2.31
C LYS A 389 5.28 -17.50 -0.86
N MET A 390 6.01 -16.69 -0.11
CA MET A 390 5.81 -16.42 1.32
C MET A 390 6.03 -17.64 2.24
N ARG A 391 6.67 -18.71 1.78
CA ARG A 391 6.98 -19.90 2.60
C ARG A 391 8.21 -19.63 3.44
N THR A 392 8.16 -20.02 4.70
CA THR A 392 9.34 -20.00 5.59
C THR A 392 10.17 -21.28 5.40
N SER A 393 11.23 -21.42 6.19
CA SER A 393 12.00 -22.67 6.28
C SER A 393 11.21 -23.86 6.88
N ALA A 394 10.06 -23.60 7.49
CA ALA A 394 9.14 -24.62 8.00
C ALA A 394 7.95 -24.77 7.06
N SER A 395 7.74 -25.98 6.51
CA SER A 395 6.78 -26.22 5.41
C SER A 395 5.31 -25.97 5.76
N HIS A 396 4.97 -25.82 7.03
CA HIS A 396 3.63 -25.57 7.56
C HIS A 396 3.46 -24.14 8.08
N VAL A 397 4.49 -23.27 7.88
CA VAL A 397 4.49 -21.88 8.35
C VAL A 397 4.84 -20.94 7.21
N TRP A 398 4.02 -19.94 7.00
CA TRP A 398 4.25 -18.82 6.08
C TRP A 398 4.47 -17.52 6.88
N ALA A 399 4.96 -16.48 6.24
CA ALA A 399 5.04 -15.16 6.85
C ALA A 399 4.76 -14.06 5.82
N ALA A 400 4.15 -12.95 6.29
CA ALA A 400 3.79 -11.83 5.43
C ALA A 400 3.86 -10.49 6.17
N GLY A 401 4.11 -9.42 5.42
CA GLY A 401 4.22 -8.06 5.94
C GLY A 401 5.59 -7.75 6.54
N ASP A 402 5.65 -6.71 7.38
CA ASP A 402 6.91 -6.13 7.90
C ASP A 402 7.76 -7.08 8.75
N VAL A 403 7.21 -8.22 9.15
CA VAL A 403 7.96 -9.27 9.87
C VAL A 403 8.94 -10.01 8.96
N VAL A 404 8.74 -9.92 7.63
CA VAL A 404 9.55 -10.62 6.62
C VAL A 404 10.85 -9.86 6.35
N SER A 405 11.92 -10.61 6.19
CA SER A 405 13.26 -10.07 5.88
C SER A 405 13.34 -9.50 4.46
N GLY A 406 13.90 -8.29 4.33
CA GLY A 406 14.30 -7.73 3.03
C GLY A 406 13.15 -7.28 2.11
N VAL A 407 11.93 -7.15 2.62
CA VAL A 407 10.77 -6.69 1.83
C VAL A 407 10.42 -5.23 2.13
N PRO A 408 9.79 -4.51 1.18
CA PRO A 408 9.27 -3.18 1.45
C PRO A 408 8.20 -3.20 2.57
N MET A 409 8.39 -2.38 3.61
CA MET A 409 7.46 -2.27 4.73
C MET A 409 6.29 -1.33 4.36
N LEU A 410 5.44 -1.79 3.44
CA LEU A 410 4.28 -1.07 2.90
C LEU A 410 2.99 -1.83 3.18
N VAL A 411 1.92 -1.12 3.52
CA VAL A 411 0.64 -1.72 3.90
C VAL A 411 0.00 -2.54 2.78
N THR A 412 0.06 -2.04 1.55
CA THR A 412 -0.47 -2.71 0.35
C THR A 412 0.31 -3.98 0.00
N THR A 413 1.64 -3.92 0.14
CA THR A 413 2.54 -5.07 -0.01
C THR A 413 2.24 -6.13 1.05
N ALA A 414 2.09 -5.70 2.30
CA ALA A 414 1.76 -6.59 3.42
C ALA A 414 0.42 -7.31 3.20
N ALA A 415 -0.62 -6.59 2.78
CA ALA A 415 -1.93 -7.17 2.48
C ALA A 415 -1.86 -8.17 1.32
N ARG A 416 -1.18 -7.81 0.23
CA ARG A 416 -1.02 -8.71 -0.92
C ARG A 416 -0.24 -9.98 -0.56
N ALA A 417 0.85 -9.84 0.19
CA ALA A 417 1.65 -10.97 0.67
C ALA A 417 0.85 -11.88 1.60
N GLY A 418 0.01 -11.30 2.49
CA GLY A 418 -0.89 -12.06 3.36
C GLY A 418 -1.90 -12.92 2.59
N SER A 419 -2.55 -12.34 1.59
CA SER A 419 -3.48 -13.06 0.71
C SER A 419 -2.78 -14.19 -0.05
N ILE A 420 -1.58 -13.95 -0.60
CA ILE A 420 -0.77 -14.98 -1.28
C ILE A 420 -0.37 -16.09 -0.30
N ALA A 421 0.07 -15.73 0.91
CA ALA A 421 0.45 -16.70 1.92
C ALA A 421 -0.71 -17.64 2.29
N ALA A 422 -1.91 -17.08 2.52
CA ALA A 422 -3.10 -17.85 2.85
C ALA A 422 -3.52 -18.79 1.70
N GLU A 423 -3.55 -18.29 0.48
CA GLU A 423 -3.90 -19.10 -0.68
C GLU A 423 -2.90 -20.23 -0.91
N ASN A 424 -1.60 -19.94 -0.85
CA ASN A 424 -0.56 -20.96 -0.97
C ASN A 424 -0.62 -22.00 0.17
N ALA A 425 -0.92 -21.55 1.40
CA ALA A 425 -1.04 -22.43 2.55
C ALA A 425 -2.20 -23.40 2.43
N LEU A 426 -3.35 -22.93 1.95
CA LEU A 426 -4.60 -23.70 1.96
C LEU A 426 -4.78 -24.55 0.69
N THR A 427 -4.39 -24.05 -0.46
CA THR A 427 -4.64 -24.71 -1.75
C THR A 427 -3.41 -25.42 -2.33
N GLY A 428 -2.22 -25.17 -1.75
CA GLY A 428 -0.96 -25.66 -2.35
C GLY A 428 -0.57 -24.93 -3.64
N SER A 429 -1.23 -23.82 -3.99
CA SER A 429 -0.87 -23.00 -5.14
C SER A 429 0.57 -22.46 -5.01
N ASN A 430 1.13 -22.00 -6.12
CA ASN A 430 2.50 -21.49 -6.16
C ASN A 430 2.52 -20.01 -6.56
N LYS A 431 1.54 -19.23 -6.09
CA LYS A 431 1.49 -17.80 -6.35
C LYS A 431 2.71 -17.10 -5.78
N LYS A 432 3.27 -16.19 -6.57
CA LYS A 432 4.47 -15.43 -6.22
C LYS A 432 4.14 -13.98 -5.95
N MET A 433 4.90 -13.38 -5.04
CA MET A 433 4.86 -11.95 -4.82
C MET A 433 5.74 -11.23 -5.86
N ASP A 434 5.17 -10.28 -6.59
CA ASP A 434 5.90 -9.39 -7.47
C ASP A 434 6.26 -8.10 -6.70
N TYR A 435 7.50 -8.03 -6.21
CA TYR A 435 8.00 -6.84 -5.53
C TYR A 435 8.49 -5.75 -6.48
N LEU A 436 8.77 -6.09 -7.74
CA LEU A 436 9.32 -5.13 -8.70
C LEU A 436 8.30 -4.05 -9.09
N SER A 437 7.05 -4.44 -9.27
CA SER A 437 5.97 -3.53 -9.66
C SER A 437 5.30 -2.80 -8.48
N VAL A 438 5.84 -2.92 -7.26
CA VAL A 438 5.28 -2.25 -6.08
C VAL A 438 5.69 -0.79 -6.07
N PRO A 439 4.74 0.16 -6.17
CA PRO A 439 5.03 1.57 -6.00
C PRO A 439 5.14 1.92 -4.51
N TYR A 440 5.91 2.97 -4.23
CA TYR A 440 6.01 3.56 -2.90
C TYR A 440 6.04 5.08 -2.98
N ALA A 441 5.71 5.73 -1.86
CA ALA A 441 5.80 7.18 -1.73
C ALA A 441 6.28 7.58 -0.33
N VAL A 442 6.94 8.74 -0.27
CA VAL A 442 7.25 9.51 0.93
C VAL A 442 6.41 10.78 0.87
N PHE A 443 5.58 10.99 1.86
CA PHE A 443 4.59 12.07 1.87
C PHE A 443 5.15 13.39 2.43
N THR A 444 6.33 13.77 1.94
CA THR A 444 6.84 15.13 2.06
C THR A 444 6.14 16.07 1.06
N THR A 445 6.41 17.35 1.10
CA THR A 445 5.91 18.34 0.14
C THR A 445 7.08 19.13 -0.47
N PRO A 446 7.53 18.82 -1.70
CA PRO A 446 6.96 17.84 -2.64
C PRO A 446 7.15 16.39 -2.17
N GLU A 447 6.27 15.50 -2.67
CA GLU A 447 6.33 14.06 -2.38
C GLU A 447 7.46 13.39 -3.16
N VAL A 448 8.03 12.30 -2.59
CA VAL A 448 8.92 11.41 -3.34
C VAL A 448 8.20 10.11 -3.64
N ALA A 449 8.29 9.62 -4.86
CA ALA A 449 7.68 8.35 -5.24
C ALA A 449 8.54 7.57 -6.23
N GLY A 450 8.38 6.25 -6.20
CA GLY A 450 9.12 5.39 -7.10
C GLY A 450 8.48 4.03 -7.32
N VAL A 451 8.86 3.39 -8.43
CA VAL A 451 8.49 2.00 -8.78
C VAL A 451 9.59 1.39 -9.65
N GLY A 452 9.75 0.08 -9.59
CA GLY A 452 10.71 -0.65 -10.42
C GLY A 452 12.16 -0.44 -10.00
N LEU A 453 13.09 -0.60 -10.94
CA LEU A 453 14.53 -0.49 -10.72
C LEU A 453 15.01 0.95 -10.90
N GLY A 454 15.81 1.45 -9.97
CA GLY A 454 16.63 2.63 -10.19
C GLY A 454 17.78 2.34 -11.19
N GLU A 455 18.45 3.38 -11.66
CA GLU A 455 19.53 3.24 -12.64
C GLU A 455 20.65 2.32 -12.15
N LYS A 456 21.15 2.58 -10.94
CA LYS A 456 22.23 1.79 -10.34
C LYS A 456 21.81 0.32 -10.17
N GLU A 457 20.61 0.10 -9.61
CA GLU A 457 20.10 -1.25 -9.38
C GLU A 457 19.92 -2.03 -10.69
N ALA A 458 19.42 -1.38 -11.75
CA ALA A 458 19.26 -1.98 -13.05
C ALA A 458 20.63 -2.38 -13.65
N ARG A 459 21.65 -1.52 -13.56
CA ARG A 459 23.03 -1.83 -13.99
C ARG A 459 23.63 -2.98 -13.19
N ASP A 460 23.47 -2.97 -11.87
CA ASP A 460 23.97 -4.03 -10.98
C ASP A 460 23.31 -5.39 -11.29
N ARG A 461 22.09 -5.41 -11.83
CA ARG A 461 21.39 -6.60 -12.35
C ARG A 461 21.76 -6.99 -13.79
N GLY A 462 22.69 -6.26 -14.42
CA GLY A 462 23.21 -6.57 -15.76
C GLY A 462 22.41 -5.96 -16.91
N TYR A 463 21.43 -5.09 -16.65
CA TYR A 463 20.75 -4.36 -17.72
C TYR A 463 21.66 -3.28 -18.31
N ARG A 464 21.65 -3.14 -19.64
CA ARG A 464 22.11 -1.92 -20.30
C ARG A 464 20.96 -0.93 -20.28
N VAL A 465 21.21 0.26 -19.73
CA VAL A 465 20.15 1.22 -19.46
C VAL A 465 20.46 2.61 -20.05
N LYS A 466 19.44 3.26 -20.54
CA LYS A 466 19.37 4.70 -20.81
C LYS A 466 18.42 5.36 -19.83
N VAL A 467 18.61 6.65 -19.58
CA VAL A 467 17.87 7.41 -18.55
C VAL A 467 17.29 8.67 -19.16
N GLY A 468 16.02 8.92 -18.91
CA GLY A 468 15.35 10.18 -19.25
C GLY A 468 15.15 11.02 -17.98
N TYR A 469 15.28 12.33 -18.11
CA TYR A 469 15.08 13.30 -17.03
C TYR A 469 14.05 14.34 -17.41
N LEU A 470 13.16 14.68 -16.49
CA LEU A 470 12.20 15.77 -16.64
C LEU A 470 12.22 16.67 -15.41
N ASP A 471 12.49 17.95 -15.60
CA ASP A 471 12.30 18.99 -14.58
C ASP A 471 10.83 19.46 -14.61
N PHE A 472 10.17 19.53 -13.46
CA PHE A 472 8.75 19.88 -13.35
C PHE A 472 8.43 21.33 -13.75
N LYS A 473 9.43 22.21 -13.88
CA LYS A 473 9.22 23.55 -14.50
C LYS A 473 8.72 23.47 -15.95
N HIS A 474 8.88 22.30 -16.62
CA HIS A 474 8.40 22.04 -17.96
C HIS A 474 7.03 21.35 -18.00
N VAL A 475 6.44 21.03 -16.83
CA VAL A 475 5.11 20.43 -16.73
C VAL A 475 4.06 21.54 -16.63
N PRO A 476 3.15 21.70 -17.61
CA PRO A 476 2.19 22.81 -17.63
C PRO A 476 1.35 22.92 -16.36
N LYS A 477 0.89 21.78 -15.82
CA LYS A 477 0.11 21.77 -14.58
C LYS A 477 0.90 22.25 -13.37
N ALA A 478 2.18 21.92 -13.26
CA ALA A 478 3.06 22.38 -12.19
C ALA A 478 3.22 23.93 -12.23
N VAL A 479 3.34 24.50 -13.43
CA VAL A 479 3.35 25.95 -13.62
C VAL A 479 2.03 26.58 -13.21
N ILE A 480 0.89 25.96 -13.58
CA ILE A 480 -0.45 26.45 -13.25
C ILE A 480 -0.68 26.46 -11.72
N ILE A 481 -0.31 25.40 -11.01
CA ILE A 481 -0.48 25.33 -9.54
C ILE A 481 0.59 26.10 -8.77
N ARG A 482 1.53 26.74 -9.47
CA ARG A 482 2.64 27.52 -8.89
C ARG A 482 3.57 26.72 -7.99
N ASP A 483 3.65 25.40 -8.21
CA ASP A 483 4.62 24.51 -7.56
C ASP A 483 5.36 23.69 -8.62
N THR A 484 6.50 24.22 -9.08
CA THR A 484 7.37 23.61 -10.09
C THR A 484 8.53 22.82 -9.47
N ARG A 485 8.53 22.65 -8.15
CA ARG A 485 9.55 21.86 -7.48
C ARG A 485 9.38 20.40 -7.87
N GLY A 486 10.35 19.85 -8.57
CA GLY A 486 10.29 18.46 -8.93
C GLY A 486 11.24 18.03 -10.02
N LEU A 487 11.57 16.77 -9.97
CA LEU A 487 12.41 16.05 -10.92
C LEU A 487 11.86 14.64 -11.08
N MET A 488 11.76 14.17 -12.31
CA MET A 488 11.46 12.77 -12.64
C MET A 488 12.63 12.14 -13.37
N LYS A 489 12.96 10.91 -13.02
CA LYS A 489 13.97 10.07 -13.67
C LYS A 489 13.33 8.76 -14.10
N MET A 490 13.42 8.42 -15.38
CA MET A 490 12.92 7.17 -15.96
C MET A 490 14.09 6.32 -16.41
N THR A 491 14.17 5.09 -15.92
CA THR A 491 15.18 4.09 -16.28
C THR A 491 14.60 3.10 -17.28
N VAL A 492 15.26 2.93 -18.42
CA VAL A 492 14.78 2.14 -19.54
C VAL A 492 15.88 1.18 -20.02
N GLU A 493 15.50 -0.06 -20.35
CA GLU A 493 16.40 -1.02 -20.99
C GLU A 493 16.73 -0.59 -22.41
N GLU A 494 18.02 -0.45 -22.73
CA GLU A 494 18.49 0.12 -24.00
C GLU A 494 18.07 -0.71 -25.22
N GLU A 495 18.06 -2.03 -25.10
CA GLU A 495 17.81 -2.95 -26.21
C GLU A 495 16.32 -3.04 -26.58
N THR A 496 15.43 -2.97 -25.61
CA THR A 496 13.99 -3.24 -25.78
C THR A 496 13.12 -2.02 -25.62
N ASN A 497 13.67 -0.87 -25.21
CA ASN A 497 12.96 0.34 -24.78
C ASN A 497 11.97 0.11 -23.62
N ARG A 498 12.06 -1.04 -22.92
CA ARG A 498 11.18 -1.36 -21.81
C ARG A 498 11.49 -0.49 -20.59
N ILE A 499 10.44 0.06 -19.99
CA ILE A 499 10.55 0.83 -18.76
C ILE A 499 10.86 -0.11 -17.59
N LEU A 500 12.02 0.08 -16.98
CA LEU A 500 12.49 -0.69 -15.83
C LEU A 500 12.07 -0.05 -14.50
N GLY A 501 11.96 1.27 -14.45
CA GLY A 501 11.54 1.98 -13.27
C GLY A 501 11.41 3.48 -13.46
N VAL A 502 10.73 4.12 -12.53
CA VAL A 502 10.54 5.57 -12.44
C VAL A 502 10.78 6.01 -11.00
N ARG A 503 11.51 7.10 -10.85
CA ARG A 503 11.74 7.80 -9.57
C ARG A 503 11.38 9.27 -9.75
N MET A 504 10.75 9.86 -8.74
CA MET A 504 10.44 11.28 -8.80
C MET A 504 10.38 11.93 -7.43
N VAL A 505 10.64 13.20 -7.39
CA VAL A 505 10.19 14.14 -6.37
C VAL A 505 9.30 15.16 -7.06
N ALA A 506 8.05 15.30 -6.63
CA ALA A 506 7.08 16.17 -7.29
C ALA A 506 5.83 16.43 -6.41
N PRO A 507 5.06 17.49 -6.68
CA PRO A 507 3.71 17.60 -6.15
C PRO A 507 2.87 16.38 -6.59
N GLU A 508 2.12 15.79 -5.65
CA GLU A 508 1.22 14.65 -5.89
C GLU A 508 1.92 13.42 -6.53
N ALA A 509 3.21 13.21 -6.23
CA ALA A 509 3.98 12.10 -6.80
C ALA A 509 3.39 10.72 -6.45
N ALA A 510 2.75 10.58 -5.29
CA ALA A 510 2.09 9.36 -4.85
C ALA A 510 0.94 8.94 -5.78
N ASP A 511 0.22 9.90 -6.35
CA ASP A 511 -0.85 9.64 -7.31
C ASP A 511 -0.29 9.39 -8.72
N ILE A 512 0.72 10.16 -9.13
CA ILE A 512 1.36 10.04 -10.45
C ILE A 512 2.01 8.66 -10.63
N ILE A 513 2.70 8.16 -9.61
CA ILE A 513 3.49 6.91 -9.70
C ILE A 513 2.62 5.67 -9.97
N GLN A 514 1.31 5.72 -9.67
CA GLN A 514 0.40 4.61 -9.94
C GLN A 514 0.35 4.26 -11.45
N LYS A 515 0.40 5.26 -12.33
CA LYS A 515 0.47 5.05 -13.78
C LYS A 515 1.76 4.31 -14.17
N ALA A 516 2.90 4.74 -13.63
CA ALA A 516 4.19 4.10 -13.88
C ALA A 516 4.26 2.66 -13.35
N SER A 517 3.54 2.35 -12.26
CA SER A 517 3.51 0.98 -11.72
C SER A 517 2.89 -0.02 -12.71
N LEU A 518 1.91 0.41 -13.50
CA LEU A 518 1.32 -0.42 -14.56
C LEU A 518 2.33 -0.65 -15.69
N PHE A 519 3.11 0.36 -16.05
CA PHE A 519 4.13 0.23 -17.09
C PHE A 519 5.20 -0.79 -16.70
N VAL A 520 5.71 -0.73 -15.47
CA VAL A 520 6.67 -1.71 -14.96
C VAL A 520 6.05 -3.11 -14.90
N LYS A 521 4.83 -3.22 -14.37
CA LYS A 521 4.11 -4.49 -14.21
C LYS A 521 3.87 -5.21 -15.53
N TYR A 522 3.41 -4.47 -16.53
CA TYR A 522 3.07 -5.02 -17.84
C TYR A 522 4.23 -4.94 -18.84
N ARG A 523 5.43 -4.53 -18.37
CA ARG A 523 6.66 -4.46 -19.17
C ARG A 523 6.52 -3.58 -20.42
N MET A 524 5.79 -2.48 -20.28
CA MET A 524 5.54 -1.52 -21.35
C MET A 524 6.83 -0.80 -21.77
N THR A 525 6.88 -0.38 -23.02
CA THR A 525 7.99 0.34 -23.63
C THR A 525 7.76 1.87 -23.62
N ILE A 526 8.78 2.63 -24.02
CA ILE A 526 8.63 4.08 -24.23
C ILE A 526 7.54 4.33 -25.28
N GLU A 527 7.55 3.59 -26.38
CA GLU A 527 6.60 3.71 -27.49
C GLU A 527 5.16 3.50 -27.01
N ASP A 528 4.93 2.49 -26.16
CA ASP A 528 3.60 2.25 -25.57
C ASP A 528 3.11 3.47 -24.77
N VAL A 529 4.02 4.14 -24.04
CA VAL A 529 3.68 5.34 -23.26
C VAL A 529 3.42 6.53 -24.16
N LEU A 530 4.22 6.72 -25.21
CA LEU A 530 4.06 7.82 -26.16
C LEU A 530 2.76 7.70 -26.97
N ASP A 531 2.29 6.48 -27.25
CA ASP A 531 1.02 6.21 -27.94
C ASP A 531 -0.23 6.45 -27.05
N THR A 532 -0.06 6.68 -25.73
CA THR A 532 -1.20 7.02 -24.85
C THR A 532 -1.61 8.49 -24.99
N ILE A 533 -2.89 8.76 -24.73
CA ILE A 533 -3.43 10.14 -24.66
C ILE A 533 -3.66 10.47 -23.19
N ASP A 534 -3.03 11.54 -22.72
CA ASP A 534 -3.19 12.04 -21.35
C ASP A 534 -4.29 13.11 -21.26
N VAL A 535 -4.90 13.22 -20.08
CA VAL A 535 -5.75 14.38 -19.76
C VAL A 535 -4.85 15.61 -19.57
N TYR A 536 -5.16 16.69 -20.27
CA TYR A 536 -4.39 17.94 -20.23
C TYR A 536 -5.21 19.09 -19.61
N PRO A 537 -4.63 19.96 -18.75
CA PRO A 537 -3.30 19.81 -18.11
C PRO A 537 -3.39 19.04 -16.79
N THR A 538 -2.53 18.06 -16.60
CA THR A 538 -2.41 17.28 -15.36
C THR A 538 -0.96 17.11 -14.93
N LEU A 539 -0.71 16.77 -13.67
CA LEU A 539 0.63 16.37 -13.23
C LEU A 539 1.00 14.98 -13.78
N SER A 540 0.01 14.13 -14.04
CA SER A 540 0.21 12.76 -14.56
C SER A 540 0.80 12.72 -15.98
N GLU A 541 0.62 13.79 -16.81
CA GLU A 541 1.26 13.90 -18.11
C GLU A 541 2.79 13.95 -18.04
N SER A 542 3.35 14.29 -16.86
CA SER A 542 4.80 14.31 -16.64
C SER A 542 5.48 12.99 -17.01
N ILE A 543 4.79 11.86 -16.90
CA ILE A 543 5.35 10.56 -17.30
C ILE A 543 5.55 10.49 -18.81
N LYS A 544 4.58 10.94 -19.62
CA LYS A 544 4.72 11.01 -21.08
C LYS A 544 5.78 12.03 -21.49
N LEU A 545 5.80 13.20 -20.85
CA LEU A 545 6.84 14.21 -21.08
C LEU A 545 8.24 13.65 -20.75
N CYS A 546 8.39 12.88 -19.68
CA CYS A 546 9.65 12.21 -19.36
C CYS A 546 10.04 11.17 -20.43
N ALA A 547 9.07 10.39 -20.94
CA ALA A 547 9.30 9.45 -22.03
C ALA A 547 9.74 10.16 -23.32
N GLN A 548 9.20 11.34 -23.64
CA GLN A 548 9.61 12.16 -24.77
C GLN A 548 11.07 12.61 -24.69
N THR A 549 11.66 12.77 -23.49
CA THR A 549 13.06 13.19 -23.32
C THR A 549 14.09 12.24 -23.91
N PHE A 550 13.70 11.00 -24.21
CA PHE A 550 14.59 10.05 -24.87
C PHE A 550 14.83 10.35 -26.37
N GLU A 551 13.90 11.08 -27.00
CA GLU A 551 13.94 11.35 -28.43
C GLU A 551 13.94 12.86 -28.77
N LYS A 552 13.37 13.67 -27.87
CA LYS A 552 13.10 15.09 -28.12
C LYS A 552 13.62 15.97 -26.98
N ASP A 553 13.95 17.20 -27.30
CA ASP A 553 14.19 18.26 -26.33
C ASP A 553 12.84 18.87 -25.90
N VAL A 554 12.32 18.48 -24.72
CA VAL A 554 11.02 18.93 -24.22
C VAL A 554 10.92 20.45 -24.05
N THR A 555 12.06 21.17 -23.97
CA THR A 555 12.08 22.65 -23.89
C THR A 555 11.68 23.30 -25.20
N LYS A 556 11.68 22.55 -26.31
CA LYS A 556 11.35 23.00 -27.67
C LYS A 556 9.99 22.51 -28.14
N LEU A 557 9.27 21.76 -27.32
CA LEU A 557 7.93 21.28 -27.65
C LEU A 557 6.88 22.33 -27.29
N SER A 558 5.81 22.40 -28.07
CA SER A 558 4.60 23.12 -27.67
C SER A 558 3.85 22.36 -26.59
N CYS A 559 2.95 23.04 -25.87
CA CYS A 559 2.20 22.43 -24.75
C CYS A 559 1.42 21.15 -25.12
N CYS A 560 1.14 20.91 -26.40
CA CYS A 560 0.33 19.78 -26.89
C CYS A 560 1.04 19.03 -28.03
N ALA A 561 2.37 19.14 -28.16
CA ALA A 561 3.12 18.42 -29.19
C ALA A 561 3.36 16.96 -28.75
N ASP A 562 2.97 16.03 -29.63
CA ASP A 562 3.34 14.60 -29.50
C ASP A 562 4.79 14.37 -29.94
#